data_6d4232c0c080a215b04bdb737eddcb5b
#
_entry.id   6d4232c0c080a215b04bdb737eddcb5b
#
_cell.length_a   1.000
_cell.length_b   1.000
_cell.length_c   1.000
_cell.angle_alpha   90.00
_cell.angle_beta   90.00
_cell.angle_gamma   90.00
#
_symmetry.space_group_name_H-M   'P 1'
#
loop_
_entity.id
_entity.type
_entity.pdbx_description
1 polymer ?
#
loop_
_entity_poly.entity_id
_entity_poly.type
_entity_poly.pdbx_seq_one_letter_code
_entity_poly.pdbx_strand_id
1 'polypeptide(L)'
;MKAYIIKIDLLDSYPLIWRRVIMPADATFRRLHDVIQTVTNFLSGGPYGGYHLYEFDLSTENTSVTNDEESFEEYQYYKQNKKQYEERLRLAPLGSFERSDLERLMKTVVRQPSRIKIDNYLEKYKEIRYSYDFGDGWEFLITLEQIVDDYHFGYPTLLDGAESAPPEDVGGLGGFEEFLKIYRDPSHPEYAEMKEWADSQEFREYDPDWINNSLKYLDYKKTEWDQINHDNYFIIEDKYRKN
;
A
#
# COMPACT_ATOMS: atom_id res chain seq x y z
N MET A 1 13.40 -19.48 0.88
CA MET A 1 13.82 -18.10 0.59
C MET A 1 13.47 -17.22 1.77
N LYS A 2 14.18 -16.12 1.94
CA LYS A 2 13.85 -15.12 2.95
C LYS A 2 12.51 -14.45 2.63
N ALA A 3 11.67 -14.32 3.63
CA ALA A 3 10.39 -13.64 3.52
C ALA A 3 10.10 -12.83 4.78
N TYR A 4 9.16 -11.91 4.66
CA TYR A 4 8.69 -11.08 5.77
C TYR A 4 7.25 -11.41 6.09
N ILE A 5 6.96 -11.58 7.39
CA ILE A 5 5.60 -11.45 7.89
C ILE A 5 5.44 -10.00 8.30
N ILE A 6 4.52 -9.33 7.62
CA ILE A 6 4.20 -7.93 7.84
C ILE A 6 2.76 -7.78 8.31
N LYS A 7 2.51 -6.81 9.18
CA LYS A 7 1.18 -6.34 9.52
C LYS A 7 0.93 -5.02 8.81
N ILE A 8 -0.25 -4.86 8.25
CA ILE A 8 -0.73 -3.68 7.53
C ILE A 8 -1.95 -3.20 8.27
N ASP A 9 -1.85 -2.07 8.97
CA ASP A 9 -2.93 -1.44 9.72
C ASP A 9 -3.44 -0.22 8.97
N LEU A 10 -4.75 -0.13 8.71
CA LEU A 10 -5.38 1.12 8.26
C LEU A 10 -5.53 2.03 9.48
N LEU A 11 -4.74 3.10 9.50
CA LEU A 11 -4.70 4.03 10.64
C LEU A 11 -6.06 4.72 10.84
N ASP A 12 -6.35 5.04 12.09
CA ASP A 12 -7.56 5.74 12.53
C ASP A 12 -8.89 5.01 12.22
N SER A 13 -8.86 3.77 11.69
CA SER A 13 -10.06 2.95 11.53
C SER A 13 -10.55 2.37 12.86
N TYR A 14 -11.87 2.34 13.06
CA TYR A 14 -12.48 1.74 14.24
C TYR A 14 -13.76 0.95 13.88
N PRO A 15 -13.82 -0.38 14.14
CA PRO A 15 -12.71 -1.26 14.60
C PRO A 15 -11.50 -1.21 13.69
N LEU A 16 -10.32 -1.58 14.21
CA LEU A 16 -9.09 -1.57 13.44
C LEU A 16 -9.17 -2.53 12.24
N ILE A 17 -9.02 -2.00 11.05
CA ILE A 17 -8.90 -2.77 9.81
C ILE A 17 -7.42 -3.13 9.63
N TRP A 18 -7.12 -4.42 9.61
CA TRP A 18 -5.73 -4.86 9.48
C TRP A 18 -5.58 -6.15 8.68
N ARG A 19 -4.40 -6.37 8.16
CA ARG A 19 -4.01 -7.59 7.43
C ARG A 19 -2.61 -8.02 7.87
N ARG A 20 -2.42 -9.33 8.02
CA ARG A 20 -1.10 -9.95 8.24
C ARG A 20 -0.74 -10.77 7.00
N VAL A 21 0.37 -10.46 6.37
CA VAL A 21 0.76 -11.06 5.10
C VAL A 21 2.19 -11.59 5.21
N ILE A 22 2.45 -12.77 4.65
CA ILE A 22 3.81 -13.24 4.37
C ILE A 22 4.14 -12.97 2.90
N MET A 23 5.31 -12.40 2.62
CA MET A 23 5.74 -12.11 1.27
C MET A 23 7.26 -12.22 1.11
N PRO A 24 7.78 -12.53 -0.11
CA PRO A 24 9.23 -12.58 -0.37
C PRO A 24 9.93 -11.26 -0.01
N ALA A 25 11.06 -11.37 0.67
CA ALA A 25 11.81 -10.21 1.17
C ALA A 25 12.43 -9.36 0.04
N ASP A 26 12.71 -9.95 -1.12
CA ASP A 26 13.31 -9.27 -2.28
C ASP A 26 12.31 -8.53 -3.16
N ALA A 27 11.06 -8.39 -2.71
CA ALA A 27 10.02 -7.65 -3.39
C ALA A 27 10.37 -6.15 -3.51
N THR A 28 9.84 -5.50 -4.55
CA THR A 28 9.90 -4.05 -4.71
C THR A 28 8.79 -3.35 -3.92
N PHE A 29 8.90 -2.03 -3.71
CA PHE A 29 7.82 -1.23 -3.14
C PHE A 29 6.56 -1.23 -4.03
N ARG A 30 6.71 -1.34 -5.36
CA ARG A 30 5.56 -1.55 -6.23
C ARG A 30 4.85 -2.85 -5.89
N ARG A 31 5.59 -3.94 -5.68
CA ARG A 31 5.00 -5.21 -5.29
C ARG A 31 4.30 -5.13 -3.93
N LEU A 32 4.87 -4.39 -2.98
CA LEU A 32 4.22 -4.15 -1.69
C LEU A 32 2.91 -3.35 -1.87
N HIS A 33 2.90 -2.34 -2.74
CA HIS A 33 1.67 -1.63 -3.12
C HIS A 33 0.62 -2.60 -3.71
N ASP A 34 1.01 -3.42 -4.70
CA ASP A 34 0.10 -4.40 -5.32
C ASP A 34 -0.51 -5.37 -4.27
N VAL A 35 0.30 -5.78 -3.28
CA VAL A 35 -0.17 -6.61 -2.15
C VAL A 35 -1.19 -5.86 -1.30
N ILE A 36 -0.91 -4.61 -0.91
CA ILE A 36 -1.83 -3.79 -0.11
C ILE A 36 -3.17 -3.64 -0.83
N GLN A 37 -3.15 -3.31 -2.12
CA GLN A 37 -4.36 -3.19 -2.94
C GLN A 37 -5.17 -4.49 -2.95
N THR A 38 -4.50 -5.64 -3.13
CA THR A 38 -5.15 -6.95 -3.22
C THR A 38 -5.76 -7.40 -1.88
N VAL A 39 -5.13 -7.07 -0.74
CA VAL A 39 -5.64 -7.47 0.59
C VAL A 39 -6.68 -6.50 1.17
N THR A 40 -6.93 -5.39 0.48
CA THR A 40 -8.00 -4.44 0.75
C THR A 40 -9.08 -4.53 -0.35
N ASN A 41 -9.89 -3.49 -0.52
CA ASN A 41 -10.83 -3.39 -1.64
C ASN A 41 -10.39 -2.34 -2.68
N PHE A 42 -9.15 -1.87 -2.61
CA PHE A 42 -8.65 -0.89 -3.57
C PHE A 42 -8.30 -1.57 -4.90
N LEU A 43 -8.62 -0.90 -6.00
CA LEU A 43 -8.54 -1.45 -7.36
C LEU A 43 -7.58 -0.65 -8.25
N SER A 44 -6.68 0.14 -7.67
CA SER A 44 -5.76 0.94 -8.47
C SER A 44 -4.90 0.03 -9.37
N GLY A 45 -5.12 0.12 -10.66
CA GLY A 45 -4.39 -0.68 -11.65
C GLY A 45 -5.20 -1.77 -12.34
N GLY A 46 -6.46 -1.95 -12.01
CA GLY A 46 -7.40 -2.72 -12.82
C GLY A 46 -7.71 -1.98 -14.14
N PRO A 47 -8.28 -2.65 -15.15
CA PRO A 47 -8.60 -2.04 -16.45
C PRO A 47 -9.61 -0.89 -16.36
N TYR A 48 -10.26 -0.70 -15.22
CA TYR A 48 -11.25 0.34 -14.93
C TYR A 48 -10.89 1.14 -13.66
N GLY A 49 -9.79 0.81 -12.96
CA GLY A 49 -9.38 1.50 -11.74
C GLY A 49 -8.83 2.89 -12.02
N GLY A 50 -9.25 3.87 -11.24
CA GLY A 50 -8.66 5.21 -11.21
C GLY A 50 -7.18 5.11 -10.89
N TYR A 51 -6.39 6.02 -11.46
CA TYR A 51 -4.96 6.09 -11.19
C TYR A 51 -4.78 6.97 -9.95
N HIS A 52 -4.74 6.34 -8.76
CA HIS A 52 -4.47 7.09 -7.54
C HIS A 52 -2.97 7.16 -7.25
N LEU A 53 -2.55 8.29 -6.69
CA LEU A 53 -1.19 8.47 -6.23
C LEU A 53 -0.98 7.76 -4.89
N TYR A 54 0.23 7.26 -4.70
CA TYR A 54 0.64 6.67 -3.43
C TYR A 54 2.08 7.00 -3.09
N GLU A 55 2.37 6.93 -1.80
CA GLU A 55 3.71 7.19 -1.27
C GLU A 55 4.04 6.23 -0.11
N PHE A 56 5.23 5.69 -0.11
CA PHE A 56 5.86 5.12 1.06
C PHE A 56 6.85 6.13 1.64
N ASP A 57 6.60 6.55 2.86
CA ASP A 57 7.42 7.52 3.57
C ASP A 57 8.61 6.84 4.26
N LEU A 58 9.80 7.10 3.73
CA LEU A 58 11.08 6.71 4.31
C LEU A 58 11.78 7.95 4.89
N SER A 59 11.06 8.73 5.67
CA SER A 59 11.48 10.07 6.17
C SER A 59 12.78 10.06 6.96
N THR A 60 13.10 8.95 7.65
CA THR A 60 14.40 8.77 8.33
C THR A 60 15.60 8.84 7.37
N GLU A 61 15.39 8.60 6.08
CA GLU A 61 16.39 8.76 5.02
C GLU A 61 16.08 9.96 4.11
N ASN A 62 15.08 10.78 4.45
CA ASN A 62 14.54 11.83 3.58
C ASN A 62 14.20 11.28 2.18
N THR A 63 13.62 10.09 2.12
CA THR A 63 13.29 9.42 0.86
C THR A 63 11.77 9.21 0.77
N SER A 64 11.20 9.61 -0.34
CA SER A 64 9.83 9.32 -0.76
C SER A 64 9.87 8.29 -1.88
N VAL A 65 9.05 7.24 -1.77
CA VAL A 65 8.89 6.22 -2.81
C VAL A 65 7.47 6.30 -3.34
N THR A 66 7.29 6.88 -4.52
CA THR A 66 5.98 7.23 -5.06
C THR A 66 5.83 6.87 -6.55
N ASN A 67 4.58 6.68 -7.00
CA ASN A 67 4.22 6.57 -8.41
C ASN A 67 3.97 7.93 -9.08
N ASP A 68 4.12 9.03 -8.36
CA ASP A 68 4.01 10.38 -8.91
C ASP A 68 5.18 10.66 -9.87
N GLU A 69 4.89 10.60 -11.17
CA GLU A 69 5.87 10.83 -12.22
C GLU A 69 6.32 12.30 -12.25
N GLU A 70 5.44 13.25 -11.96
CA GLU A 70 5.77 14.68 -11.94
C GLU A 70 6.79 14.97 -10.84
N SER A 71 6.55 14.53 -9.63
CA SER A 71 7.49 14.64 -8.50
C SER A 71 8.85 13.99 -8.81
N PHE A 72 8.83 12.84 -9.49
CA PHE A 72 10.08 12.17 -9.88
C PHE A 72 10.84 12.95 -10.95
N GLU A 73 10.17 13.48 -11.97
CA GLU A 73 10.77 14.29 -13.03
C GLU A 73 11.34 15.60 -12.46
N GLU A 74 10.60 16.28 -11.59
CA GLU A 74 11.08 17.49 -10.90
C GLU A 74 12.35 17.21 -10.09
N TYR A 75 12.37 16.11 -9.34
CA TYR A 75 13.56 15.69 -8.60
C TYR A 75 14.75 15.40 -9.53
N GLN A 76 14.54 14.75 -10.70
CA GLN A 76 15.61 14.53 -11.67
C GLN A 76 16.11 15.84 -12.27
N TYR A 77 15.21 16.77 -12.58
CA TYR A 77 15.57 18.10 -13.07
C TYR A 77 16.38 18.89 -12.04
N TYR A 78 15.94 18.87 -10.77
CA TYR A 78 16.71 19.45 -9.67
C TYR A 78 18.13 18.88 -9.59
N LYS A 79 18.30 17.57 -9.67
CA LYS A 79 19.62 16.92 -9.62
C LYS A 79 20.57 17.41 -10.72
N GLN A 80 20.03 17.68 -11.89
CA GLN A 80 20.81 18.17 -13.03
C GLN A 80 21.12 19.68 -12.92
N ASN A 81 20.28 20.43 -12.20
CA ASN A 81 20.34 21.89 -12.13
C ASN A 81 20.56 22.42 -10.70
N LYS A 82 21.28 21.69 -9.84
CA LYS A 82 21.47 22.04 -8.42
C LYS A 82 21.85 23.50 -8.16
N LYS A 83 22.79 24.05 -8.93
CA LYS A 83 23.25 25.43 -8.75
C LYS A 83 22.14 26.46 -8.96
N GLN A 84 21.21 26.20 -9.90
CA GLN A 84 20.05 27.06 -10.14
C GLN A 84 19.10 27.04 -8.94
N TYR A 85 18.85 25.86 -8.38
CA TYR A 85 17.98 25.71 -7.20
C TYR A 85 18.61 26.31 -5.94
N GLU A 86 19.91 26.14 -5.73
CA GLU A 86 20.65 26.81 -4.63
C GLU A 86 20.55 28.35 -4.72
N GLU A 87 20.65 28.90 -5.93
CA GLU A 87 20.47 30.33 -6.17
C GLU A 87 19.04 30.79 -5.91
N ARG A 88 18.04 30.05 -6.40
CA ARG A 88 16.62 30.30 -6.12
C ARG A 88 16.34 30.30 -4.61
N LEU A 89 16.85 29.27 -3.90
CA LEU A 89 16.69 29.18 -2.45
C LEU A 89 17.32 30.37 -1.73
N ARG A 90 18.48 30.84 -2.18
CA ARG A 90 19.17 32.02 -1.61
C ARG A 90 18.34 33.28 -1.77
N LEU A 91 17.64 33.42 -2.91
CA LEU A 91 16.83 34.61 -3.23
C LEU A 91 15.42 34.56 -2.65
N ALA A 92 14.89 33.34 -2.36
CA ALA A 92 13.54 33.16 -1.83
C ALA A 92 13.42 33.81 -0.42
N PRO A 93 12.35 34.59 -0.17
CA PRO A 93 12.14 35.22 1.13
C PRO A 93 12.03 34.22 2.27
N LEU A 94 12.56 34.57 3.44
CA LEU A 94 12.41 33.77 4.65
C LEU A 94 10.93 33.60 5.00
N GLY A 95 10.49 32.34 5.23
CA GLY A 95 9.10 32.03 5.57
C GLY A 95 8.13 32.01 4.38
N SER A 96 8.60 32.22 3.15
CA SER A 96 7.76 32.09 1.96
C SER A 96 7.47 30.62 1.65
N PHE A 97 6.31 30.37 0.98
CA PHE A 97 5.97 29.05 0.46
C PHE A 97 7.03 28.53 -0.52
N GLU A 98 7.50 29.38 -1.44
CA GLU A 98 8.56 29.02 -2.40
C GLU A 98 9.82 28.51 -1.69
N ARG A 99 10.24 29.16 -0.60
CA ARG A 99 11.40 28.73 0.16
C ARG A 99 11.20 27.37 0.79
N SER A 100 10.07 27.16 1.43
CA SER A 100 9.72 25.88 2.08
C SER A 100 9.66 24.74 1.08
N ASP A 101 9.11 25.00 -0.10
CA ASP A 101 9.00 24.02 -1.17
C ASP A 101 10.38 23.66 -1.76
N LEU A 102 11.22 24.65 -2.01
CA LEU A 102 12.61 24.43 -2.44
C LEU A 102 13.42 23.63 -1.40
N GLU A 103 13.29 23.97 -0.12
CA GLU A 103 13.96 23.24 0.98
C GLU A 103 13.50 21.78 1.04
N ARG A 104 12.20 21.51 0.87
CA ARG A 104 11.64 20.16 0.81
C ARG A 104 12.18 19.38 -0.40
N LEU A 105 12.09 19.96 -1.60
CA LEU A 105 12.57 19.33 -2.84
C LEU A 105 14.08 19.03 -2.79
N MET A 106 14.88 19.96 -2.27
CA MET A 106 16.33 19.77 -2.17
C MET A 106 16.75 18.76 -1.10
N LYS A 107 15.91 18.53 -0.10
CA LYS A 107 16.16 17.59 1.00
C LYS A 107 15.66 16.18 0.68
N THR A 108 14.55 16.06 -0.05
CA THR A 108 13.88 14.78 -0.28
C THR A 108 14.44 14.07 -1.52
N VAL A 109 14.73 12.79 -1.37
CA VAL A 109 15.11 11.90 -2.47
C VAL A 109 13.89 11.17 -2.97
N VAL A 110 13.45 11.45 -4.21
CA VAL A 110 12.30 10.75 -4.80
C VAL A 110 12.76 9.49 -5.53
N ARG A 111 12.08 8.36 -5.30
CA ARG A 111 12.36 7.06 -5.89
C ARG A 111 11.11 6.45 -6.53
N GLN A 112 11.32 5.76 -7.67
CA GLN A 112 10.26 4.99 -8.31
C GLN A 112 10.08 3.63 -7.60
N PRO A 113 8.85 3.21 -7.27
CA PRO A 113 8.57 2.00 -6.48
C PRO A 113 9.07 0.70 -7.12
N SER A 114 9.11 0.63 -8.46
CA SER A 114 9.59 -0.53 -9.20
C SER A 114 11.10 -0.75 -9.16
N ARG A 115 11.87 0.26 -8.73
CA ARG A 115 13.35 0.25 -8.77
C ARG A 115 14.01 0.08 -7.40
N ILE A 116 13.22 -0.01 -6.35
CA ILE A 116 13.71 -0.05 -4.98
C ILE A 116 13.05 -1.21 -4.24
N LYS A 117 13.83 -1.95 -3.47
CA LYS A 117 13.38 -3.13 -2.74
C LYS A 117 13.07 -2.82 -1.29
N ILE A 118 12.12 -3.57 -0.73
CA ILE A 118 11.65 -3.38 0.65
C ILE A 118 12.66 -3.86 1.70
N ASP A 119 13.50 -4.84 1.39
CA ASP A 119 14.46 -5.45 2.31
C ASP A 119 15.45 -4.44 2.89
N ASN A 120 15.89 -3.48 2.08
CA ASN A 120 16.82 -2.44 2.51
C ASN A 120 16.27 -1.51 3.59
N TYR A 121 14.94 -1.46 3.76
CA TYR A 121 14.24 -0.52 4.64
C TYR A 121 13.48 -1.22 5.76
N LEU A 122 12.69 -2.23 5.48
CA LEU A 122 11.87 -2.93 6.48
C LEU A 122 12.72 -3.54 7.60
N GLU A 123 13.85 -4.15 7.27
CA GLU A 123 14.72 -4.73 8.30
C GLU A 123 15.36 -3.68 9.19
N LYS A 124 15.62 -2.51 8.64
CA LYS A 124 16.27 -1.40 9.35
C LYS A 124 15.31 -0.63 10.23
N TYR A 125 14.14 -0.29 9.69
CA TYR A 125 13.20 0.64 10.33
C TYR A 125 12.06 -0.06 11.05
N LYS A 126 11.74 -1.30 10.67
CA LYS A 126 10.65 -2.12 11.22
C LYS A 126 9.25 -1.62 10.88
N GLU A 127 9.09 -0.35 10.61
CA GLU A 127 7.84 0.29 10.31
C GLU A 127 8.00 1.23 9.11
N ILE A 128 6.98 1.27 8.23
CA ILE A 128 6.91 2.16 7.07
C ILE A 128 5.48 2.68 7.00
N ARG A 129 5.31 3.99 6.82
CA ARG A 129 4.01 4.59 6.50
C ARG A 129 3.77 4.51 5.00
N TYR A 130 2.51 4.26 4.65
CA TYR A 130 2.05 4.22 3.28
C TYR A 130 0.78 5.04 3.18
N SER A 131 0.81 6.04 2.31
CA SER A 131 -0.33 6.91 1.98
C SER A 131 -0.86 6.53 0.60
N TYR A 132 -2.15 6.42 0.47
CA TYR A 132 -2.83 6.05 -0.76
C TYR A 132 -4.02 6.96 -1.00
N ASP A 133 -4.24 7.37 -2.25
CA ASP A 133 -5.26 8.32 -2.66
C ASP A 133 -5.26 9.58 -1.79
N PHE A 134 -4.50 10.59 -2.20
CA PHE A 134 -4.36 11.84 -1.43
C PHE A 134 -5.67 12.64 -1.36
N GLY A 135 -6.69 12.31 -2.16
CA GLY A 135 -8.03 12.87 -2.08
C GLY A 135 -8.80 12.31 -0.89
N ASP A 136 -8.88 10.99 -0.76
CA ASP A 136 -9.52 10.28 0.35
C ASP A 136 -8.63 10.19 1.61
N GLY A 137 -7.29 10.28 1.43
CA GLY A 137 -6.33 10.36 2.51
C GLY A 137 -6.15 9.06 3.29
N TRP A 138 -6.08 7.92 2.61
CA TRP A 138 -5.85 6.63 3.26
C TRP A 138 -4.42 6.50 3.78
N GLU A 139 -4.28 6.29 5.08
CA GLU A 139 -3.00 6.14 5.77
C GLU A 139 -2.85 4.74 6.37
N PHE A 140 -1.75 4.07 6.05
CA PHE A 140 -1.44 2.75 6.58
C PHE A 140 -0.10 2.73 7.30
N LEU A 141 -0.02 1.90 8.33
CA LEU A 141 1.23 1.52 8.97
C LEU A 141 1.56 0.08 8.59
N ILE A 142 2.74 -0.11 8.02
CA ILE A 142 3.28 -1.43 7.67
C ILE A 142 4.36 -1.76 8.69
N THR A 143 4.14 -2.81 9.49
CA THR A 143 5.06 -3.25 10.53
C THR A 143 5.68 -4.59 10.18
N LEU A 144 7.00 -4.71 10.23
CA LEU A 144 7.70 -5.99 10.12
C LEU A 144 7.60 -6.76 11.44
N GLU A 145 6.79 -7.81 11.46
CA GLU A 145 6.62 -8.66 12.65
C GLU A 145 7.68 -9.76 12.74
N GLN A 146 7.99 -10.41 11.60
CA GLN A 146 8.92 -11.54 11.60
C GLN A 146 9.70 -11.66 10.29
N ILE A 147 10.92 -12.16 10.38
CA ILE A 147 11.74 -12.58 9.24
C ILE A 147 11.78 -14.11 9.25
N VAL A 148 11.47 -14.74 8.12
CA VAL A 148 11.54 -16.20 7.94
C VAL A 148 12.48 -16.53 6.79
N ASP A 149 13.23 -17.63 6.89
CA ASP A 149 14.23 -18.02 5.88
C ASP A 149 13.80 -19.25 5.06
N ASP A 150 12.66 -19.83 5.40
CA ASP A 150 12.15 -21.08 4.85
C ASP A 150 10.85 -20.94 4.05
N TYR A 151 10.56 -19.76 3.56
CA TYR A 151 9.44 -19.51 2.65
C TYR A 151 9.83 -19.94 1.22
N HIS A 152 9.11 -20.89 0.66
CA HIS A 152 9.48 -21.50 -0.61
C HIS A 152 8.68 -20.99 -1.81
N PHE A 153 7.60 -20.26 -1.56
CA PHE A 153 6.71 -19.75 -2.60
C PHE A 153 7.16 -18.34 -3.05
N GLY A 154 6.89 -18.02 -4.31
CA GLY A 154 7.20 -16.71 -4.88
C GLY A 154 6.10 -15.68 -4.63
N TYR A 155 4.85 -16.09 -4.39
CA TYR A 155 3.71 -15.20 -4.18
C TYR A 155 3.47 -14.86 -2.71
N PRO A 156 2.86 -13.71 -2.42
CA PRO A 156 2.43 -13.37 -1.06
C PRO A 156 1.21 -14.19 -0.64
N THR A 157 1.02 -14.36 0.67
CA THR A 157 -0.13 -15.05 1.24
C THR A 157 -0.66 -14.27 2.44
N LEU A 158 -1.99 -14.07 2.49
CA LEU A 158 -2.66 -13.53 3.67
C LEU A 158 -2.69 -14.61 4.76
N LEU A 159 -2.16 -14.28 5.93
CA LEU A 159 -2.15 -15.17 7.09
C LEU A 159 -3.33 -14.92 8.01
N ASP A 160 -3.70 -13.64 8.19
CA ASP A 160 -4.77 -13.23 9.11
C ASP A 160 -5.23 -11.80 8.81
N GLY A 161 -6.36 -11.38 9.39
CA GLY A 161 -6.87 -10.03 9.24
C GLY A 161 -8.22 -9.85 9.92
N ALA A 162 -8.67 -8.63 9.99
CA ALA A 162 -9.99 -8.29 10.52
C ALA A 162 -10.59 -7.10 9.77
N GLU A 163 -11.90 -7.07 9.76
CA GLU A 163 -12.77 -6.05 9.21
C GLU A 163 -12.69 -5.89 7.68
N SER A 164 -13.78 -5.43 7.11
CA SER A 164 -13.86 -5.10 5.68
C SER A 164 -13.12 -3.79 5.41
N ALA A 165 -12.30 -3.79 4.36
CA ALA A 165 -11.62 -2.58 3.93
C ALA A 165 -12.54 -1.68 3.09
N PRO A 166 -12.31 -0.35 3.04
CA PRO A 166 -13.11 0.57 2.22
C PRO A 166 -12.98 0.27 0.72
N PRO A 167 -14.05 0.50 -0.07
CA PRO A 167 -13.96 0.56 -1.52
C PRO A 167 -13.31 1.87 -1.97
N GLU A 168 -12.95 1.96 -3.27
CA GLU A 168 -12.48 3.20 -3.88
C GLU A 168 -13.53 4.31 -3.81
N ASP A 169 -13.07 5.56 -3.79
CA ASP A 169 -13.90 6.78 -3.90
C ASP A 169 -15.04 6.89 -2.87
N VAL A 170 -14.90 6.25 -1.70
CA VAL A 170 -15.93 6.28 -0.66
C VAL A 170 -15.91 7.56 0.19
N GLY A 171 -14.91 8.42 0.02
CA GLY A 171 -14.77 9.69 0.73
C GLY A 171 -14.05 9.58 2.07
N GLY A 172 -12.98 8.78 2.14
CA GLY A 172 -12.16 8.60 3.30
C GLY A 172 -12.85 7.85 4.44
N LEU A 173 -12.26 7.89 5.65
CA LEU A 173 -12.81 7.15 6.81
C LEU A 173 -14.25 7.55 7.14
N GLY A 174 -14.58 8.84 7.10
CA GLY A 174 -15.93 9.32 7.40
C GLY A 174 -16.97 8.84 6.39
N GLY A 175 -16.63 8.84 5.11
CA GLY A 175 -17.48 8.29 4.04
C GLY A 175 -17.65 6.79 4.21
N PHE A 176 -16.60 6.07 4.56
CA PHE A 176 -16.66 4.64 4.80
C PHE A 176 -17.53 4.25 6.01
N GLU A 177 -17.47 4.99 7.10
CA GLU A 177 -18.35 4.78 8.25
C GLU A 177 -19.85 4.95 7.87
N GLU A 178 -20.17 6.00 7.12
CA GLU A 178 -21.56 6.22 6.66
C GLU A 178 -21.98 5.15 5.63
N PHE A 179 -21.09 4.78 4.72
CA PHE A 179 -21.30 3.67 3.79
C PHE A 179 -21.66 2.38 4.53
N LEU A 180 -20.87 1.95 5.52
CA LEU A 180 -21.13 0.71 6.27
C LEU A 180 -22.45 0.77 7.04
N LYS A 181 -22.81 1.92 7.59
CA LYS A 181 -24.06 2.11 8.30
C LYS A 181 -25.26 1.90 7.39
N ILE A 182 -25.23 2.43 6.17
CA ILE A 182 -26.31 2.25 5.18
C ILE A 182 -26.27 0.82 4.60
N TYR A 183 -25.08 0.36 4.18
CA TYR A 183 -24.87 -0.94 3.54
C TYR A 183 -25.31 -2.14 4.40
N ARG A 184 -25.18 -2.03 5.72
CA ARG A 184 -25.53 -3.09 6.69
C ARG A 184 -26.97 -3.01 7.22
N ASP A 185 -27.74 -1.97 6.88
CA ASP A 185 -29.13 -1.80 7.34
C ASP A 185 -30.12 -1.92 6.18
N PRO A 186 -30.72 -3.11 5.95
CA PRO A 186 -31.74 -3.29 4.90
C PRO A 186 -33.00 -2.42 5.05
N SER A 187 -33.21 -1.80 6.22
CA SER A 187 -34.34 -0.90 6.47
C SER A 187 -34.02 0.56 6.15
N HIS A 188 -32.75 0.89 5.87
CA HIS A 188 -32.35 2.24 5.53
C HIS A 188 -32.94 2.69 4.19
N PRO A 189 -33.49 3.92 4.07
CA PRO A 189 -34.10 4.41 2.83
C PRO A 189 -33.17 4.33 1.59
N GLU A 190 -31.87 4.54 1.79
CA GLU A 190 -30.85 4.55 0.74
C GLU A 190 -30.14 3.19 0.56
N TYR A 191 -30.60 2.13 1.24
CA TYR A 191 -29.95 0.81 1.22
C TYR A 191 -29.80 0.26 -0.22
N ALA A 192 -30.87 0.33 -1.02
CA ALA A 192 -30.85 -0.22 -2.38
C ALA A 192 -29.86 0.50 -3.29
N GLU A 193 -29.81 1.83 -3.22
CA GLU A 193 -28.85 2.66 -3.97
C GLU A 193 -27.42 2.40 -3.52
N MET A 194 -27.20 2.31 -2.21
CA MET A 194 -25.88 2.02 -1.64
C MET A 194 -25.37 0.62 -2.05
N LYS A 195 -26.26 -0.38 -2.13
CA LYS A 195 -25.88 -1.72 -2.62
C LYS A 195 -25.49 -1.71 -4.08
N GLU A 196 -26.24 -1.00 -4.93
CA GLU A 196 -25.92 -0.86 -6.36
C GLU A 196 -24.56 -0.14 -6.54
N TRP A 197 -24.32 0.91 -5.75
CA TRP A 197 -23.02 1.59 -5.76
C TRP A 197 -21.89 0.67 -5.30
N ALA A 198 -22.07 -0.05 -4.18
CA ALA A 198 -21.07 -1.01 -3.68
C ALA A 198 -20.73 -2.09 -4.71
N ASP A 199 -21.73 -2.61 -5.42
CA ASP A 199 -21.53 -3.58 -6.51
C ASP A 199 -20.73 -2.96 -7.66
N SER A 200 -20.98 -1.69 -7.99
CA SER A 200 -20.23 -0.96 -9.02
C SER A 200 -18.77 -0.72 -8.64
N GLN A 201 -18.47 -0.58 -7.35
CA GLN A 201 -17.13 -0.44 -6.79
C GLN A 201 -16.48 -1.80 -6.49
N GLU A 202 -17.10 -2.91 -6.86
CA GLU A 202 -16.66 -4.26 -6.55
C GLU A 202 -16.37 -4.49 -5.05
N PHE A 203 -17.09 -3.76 -4.17
CA PHE A 203 -16.89 -3.90 -2.72
C PHE A 203 -17.17 -5.32 -2.26
N ARG A 204 -16.27 -5.83 -1.41
CA ARG A 204 -16.39 -7.15 -0.77
C ARG A 204 -16.17 -7.02 0.73
N GLU A 205 -16.97 -7.74 1.48
CA GLU A 205 -16.66 -7.97 2.88
C GLU A 205 -15.38 -8.80 3.00
N TYR A 206 -14.76 -8.75 4.18
CA TYR A 206 -13.50 -9.47 4.43
C TYR A 206 -13.68 -10.98 4.17
N ASP A 207 -13.00 -11.48 3.16
CA ASP A 207 -12.98 -12.89 2.74
C ASP A 207 -11.52 -13.33 2.49
N PRO A 208 -10.90 -14.01 3.47
CA PRO A 208 -9.50 -14.42 3.36
C PRO A 208 -9.25 -15.43 2.23
N ASP A 209 -10.21 -16.29 1.88
CA ASP A 209 -10.07 -17.24 0.80
C ASP A 209 -10.05 -16.54 -0.57
N TRP A 210 -10.95 -15.59 -0.77
CA TRP A 210 -10.96 -14.77 -1.97
C TRP A 210 -9.66 -13.95 -2.10
N ILE A 211 -9.20 -13.34 -1.01
CA ILE A 211 -7.94 -12.55 -0.99
C ILE A 211 -6.77 -13.46 -1.37
N ASN A 212 -6.65 -14.65 -0.75
CA ASN A 212 -5.57 -15.59 -1.05
C ASN A 212 -5.62 -16.10 -2.50
N ASN A 213 -6.81 -16.31 -3.05
CA ASN A 213 -6.96 -16.63 -4.47
C ASN A 213 -6.49 -15.46 -5.36
N SER A 214 -6.80 -14.22 -5.01
CA SER A 214 -6.39 -13.04 -5.76
C SER A 214 -4.88 -12.79 -5.71
N LEU A 215 -4.24 -12.98 -4.56
CA LEU A 215 -2.79 -12.82 -4.38
C LEU A 215 -1.96 -13.71 -5.32
N LYS A 216 -2.48 -14.88 -5.73
CA LYS A 216 -1.80 -15.78 -6.69
C LYS A 216 -1.67 -15.20 -8.09
N TYR A 217 -2.55 -14.27 -8.47
CA TYR A 217 -2.55 -13.64 -9.80
C TYR A 217 -1.64 -12.41 -9.87
N LEU A 218 -1.10 -11.96 -8.74
CA LEU A 218 -0.08 -10.91 -8.76
C LEU A 218 1.15 -11.39 -9.54
N ASP A 219 1.72 -10.47 -10.32
CA ASP A 219 2.97 -10.76 -11.04
C ASP A 219 4.12 -10.96 -10.05
N TYR A 220 4.66 -12.17 -9.97
CA TYR A 220 5.75 -12.56 -9.06
C TYR A 220 6.67 -13.58 -9.73
N LYS A 221 7.90 -13.73 -9.18
CA LYS A 221 8.83 -14.75 -9.62
C LYS A 221 8.43 -16.11 -9.06
N LYS A 222 7.90 -16.98 -9.90
CA LYS A 222 7.52 -18.35 -9.53
C LYS A 222 8.73 -19.16 -9.08
N THR A 223 8.52 -19.99 -8.05
CA THR A 223 9.48 -21.00 -7.58
C THR A 223 9.08 -22.38 -8.10
N GLU A 224 9.91 -23.38 -7.86
CA GLU A 224 9.54 -24.79 -8.17
C GLU A 224 8.30 -25.27 -7.40
N TRP A 225 8.09 -24.76 -6.17
CA TRP A 225 6.92 -25.09 -5.35
C TRP A 225 5.62 -24.54 -5.95
N ASP A 226 5.66 -23.32 -6.50
CA ASP A 226 4.51 -22.73 -7.17
C ASP A 226 4.11 -23.51 -8.43
N GLN A 227 5.07 -24.19 -9.07
CA GLN A 227 4.80 -25.00 -10.24
C GLN A 227 4.14 -26.33 -9.90
N ILE A 228 4.41 -26.89 -8.71
CA ILE A 228 3.87 -28.16 -8.26
C ILE A 228 2.40 -28.01 -7.84
N ASN A 229 2.07 -26.98 -7.09
CA ASN A 229 0.70 -26.74 -6.63
C ASN A 229 0.46 -25.28 -6.30
N HIS A 230 -0.41 -24.63 -7.04
CA HIS A 230 -0.83 -23.25 -6.78
C HIS A 230 -1.74 -23.05 -5.56
N ASP A 231 -2.29 -24.13 -4.99
CA ASP A 231 -3.25 -24.08 -3.87
C ASP A 231 -2.59 -24.32 -2.51
N ASN A 232 -1.29 -24.09 -2.41
CA ASN A 232 -0.50 -24.35 -1.20
C ASN A 232 -0.70 -23.33 -0.07
N TYR A 233 -1.55 -22.32 -0.21
CA TYR A 233 -1.72 -21.32 0.83
C TYR A 233 -2.22 -21.90 2.16
N PHE A 234 -2.99 -22.98 2.16
CA PHE A 234 -3.37 -23.68 3.38
C PHE A 234 -2.17 -24.21 4.18
N ILE A 235 -1.13 -24.70 3.50
CA ILE A 235 0.10 -25.17 4.15
C ILE A 235 0.86 -23.98 4.72
N ILE A 236 0.89 -22.87 4.01
CA ILE A 236 1.53 -21.61 4.43
C ILE A 236 0.81 -21.07 5.66
N GLU A 237 -0.51 -20.98 5.62
CA GLU A 237 -1.34 -20.55 6.74
C GLU A 237 -1.11 -21.38 7.97
N ASP A 238 -1.18 -22.72 7.85
CA ASP A 238 -0.96 -23.65 8.97
C ASP A 238 0.42 -23.49 9.61
N LYS A 239 1.43 -23.18 8.81
CA LYS A 239 2.80 -23.04 9.30
C LYS A 239 3.05 -21.70 9.99
N TYR A 240 2.51 -20.60 9.47
CA TYR A 240 2.88 -19.25 9.87
C TYR A 240 1.79 -18.49 10.64
N ARG A 241 0.54 -18.95 10.62
CA ARG A 241 -0.57 -18.33 11.36
C ARG A 241 -0.48 -18.57 12.87
N LYS A 242 0.16 -19.63 13.30
CA LYS A 242 0.17 -20.12 14.69
C LYS A 242 1.26 -19.50 15.59
N ASN A 243 1.93 -18.46 15.14
CA ASN A 243 2.98 -17.83 15.96
C ASN A 243 2.45 -16.45 16.46
#